data_0a178d85518e1a9eb8f786289032b31e
#
_entry.id   0a178d85518e1a9eb8f786289032b31e
#
_cell.length_a   1.000
_cell.length_b   1.000
_cell.length_c   1.000
_cell.angle_alpha   90.00
_cell.angle_beta   90.00
_cell.angle_gamma   90.00
#
_symmetry.space_group_name_H-M   'P 1'
#
loop_
_entity.id
_entity.type
_entity.pdbx_description
1 polymer ?
#
loop_
_entity_poly.entity_id
_entity_poly.type
_entity_poly.pdbx_seq_one_letter_code
_entity_poly.pdbx_strand_id
1 'polypeptide(L)'
;MSDEEIAFYDALAENDSAVQAMGDDKLKVIAHELLVSLKGNVSVDWAHRDSARARMRVLVKRILRKYGYPPDLQDAAVQTVLQQAEALSAEWVQGGNR
;
A
#
# COMPACT_ATOMS: atom_id res chain seq x y z
N MET A 1 -15.89 -0.45 0.94
CA MET A 1 -14.53 -0.01 0.57
C MET A 1 -14.53 0.54 -0.85
N SER A 2 -13.68 1.52 -1.10
CA SER A 2 -13.48 2.02 -2.46
C SER A 2 -12.71 0.99 -3.30
N ASP A 3 -12.72 1.17 -4.61
CA ASP A 3 -11.96 0.29 -5.51
C ASP A 3 -10.46 0.33 -5.18
N GLU A 4 -9.95 1.49 -4.80
CA GLU A 4 -8.56 1.66 -4.43
C GLU A 4 -8.23 0.89 -3.15
N GLU A 5 -9.11 0.95 -2.16
CA GLU A 5 -8.92 0.18 -0.92
C GLU A 5 -8.97 -1.31 -1.18
N ILE A 6 -9.86 -1.75 -2.06
CA ILE A 6 -9.95 -3.16 -2.44
C ILE A 6 -8.64 -3.63 -3.06
N ALA A 7 -8.03 -2.81 -3.92
CA ALA A 7 -6.76 -3.16 -4.53
C ALA A 7 -5.67 -3.40 -3.47
N PHE A 8 -5.61 -2.54 -2.46
CA PHE A 8 -4.64 -2.71 -1.38
C PHE A 8 -5.01 -3.87 -0.46
N TYR A 9 -6.30 -4.05 -0.20
CA TYR A 9 -6.76 -5.20 0.57
C TYR A 9 -6.34 -6.50 -0.12
N ASP A 10 -6.56 -6.62 -1.42
CA ASP A 10 -6.20 -7.81 -2.17
C ASP A 10 -4.69 -8.07 -2.11
N ALA A 11 -3.90 -7.01 -2.17
CA ALA A 11 -2.45 -7.13 -2.06
C ALA A 11 -2.03 -7.71 -0.69
N LEU A 12 -2.69 -7.26 0.38
CA LEU A 12 -2.40 -7.74 1.72
C LEU A 12 -2.91 -9.16 1.95
N ALA A 13 -4.01 -9.51 1.32
CA ALA A 13 -4.68 -10.80 1.50
C ALA A 13 -4.20 -11.87 0.52
N GLU A 14 -3.24 -11.55 -0.32
CA GLU A 14 -2.72 -12.49 -1.33
C GLU A 14 -2.17 -13.76 -0.70
N ASN A 15 -1.59 -13.63 0.50
CA ASN A 15 -1.09 -14.78 1.24
C ASN A 15 -2.12 -15.20 2.28
N ASP A 16 -2.60 -16.44 2.18
CA ASP A 16 -3.61 -16.97 3.10
C ASP A 16 -3.15 -16.92 4.55
N SER A 17 -1.86 -17.12 4.79
CA SER A 17 -1.30 -17.07 6.15
C SER A 17 -1.50 -15.70 6.79
N ALA A 18 -1.38 -14.64 6.00
CA ALA A 18 -1.61 -13.29 6.48
C ALA A 18 -3.08 -13.07 6.85
N VAL A 19 -3.99 -13.59 6.03
CA VAL A 19 -5.42 -13.49 6.31
C VAL A 19 -5.76 -14.19 7.62
N GLN A 20 -5.20 -15.38 7.84
CA GLN A 20 -5.43 -16.15 9.06
C GLN A 20 -4.82 -15.46 10.28
N ALA A 21 -3.63 -14.87 10.13
CA ALA A 21 -2.94 -14.23 11.24
C ALA A 21 -3.60 -12.91 11.65
N MET A 22 -4.03 -12.11 10.67
CA MET A 22 -4.50 -10.75 10.91
C MET A 22 -6.01 -10.65 11.06
N GLY A 23 -6.73 -11.43 10.28
CA GLY A 23 -8.18 -11.31 10.20
C GLY A 23 -8.61 -10.24 9.20
N ASP A 24 -9.81 -10.41 8.68
CA ASP A 24 -10.35 -9.58 7.60
C ASP A 24 -10.48 -8.10 8.00
N ASP A 25 -11.00 -7.85 9.19
CA ASP A 25 -11.24 -6.47 9.65
C ASP A 25 -9.94 -5.69 9.79
N LYS A 26 -8.91 -6.33 10.32
CA LYS A 26 -7.61 -5.67 10.50
C LYS A 26 -6.96 -5.39 9.15
N LEU A 27 -7.07 -6.30 8.20
CA LEU A 27 -6.56 -6.08 6.85
C LEU A 27 -7.27 -4.90 6.17
N LYS A 28 -8.57 -4.74 6.40
CA LYS A 28 -9.31 -3.59 5.86
C LYS A 28 -8.81 -2.28 6.44
N VAL A 29 -8.51 -2.24 7.73
CA VAL A 29 -7.96 -1.05 8.38
C VAL A 29 -6.61 -0.71 7.79
N ILE A 30 -5.76 -1.71 7.61
CA ILE A 30 -4.42 -1.50 7.02
C ILE A 30 -4.56 -0.98 5.59
N ALA A 31 -5.45 -1.57 4.80
CA ALA A 31 -5.68 -1.15 3.41
C ALA A 31 -6.11 0.32 3.34
N HIS A 32 -6.99 0.73 4.23
CA HIS A 32 -7.45 2.12 4.29
C HIS A 32 -6.29 3.06 4.64
N GLU A 33 -5.50 2.72 5.64
CA GLU A 33 -4.38 3.57 6.04
C GLU A 33 -3.31 3.63 4.94
N LEU A 34 -3.05 2.53 4.26
CA LEU A 34 -2.13 2.51 3.12
C LEU A 34 -2.61 3.48 2.03
N LEU A 35 -3.88 3.40 1.69
CA LEU A 35 -4.44 4.28 0.66
C LEU A 35 -4.27 5.75 1.03
N VAL A 36 -4.70 6.13 2.23
CA VAL A 36 -4.63 7.50 2.69
C VAL A 36 -3.18 7.99 2.72
N SER A 37 -2.28 7.18 3.27
CA SER A 37 -0.88 7.58 3.43
C SER A 37 -0.15 7.67 2.09
N LEU A 38 -0.35 6.70 1.22
CA LEU A 38 0.33 6.69 -0.07
C LEU A 38 -0.21 7.79 -0.98
N LYS A 39 -1.52 7.96 -1.00
CA LYS A 39 -2.14 9.01 -1.81
C LYS A 39 -1.68 10.40 -1.36
N GLY A 40 -1.56 10.61 -0.06
CA GLY A 40 -1.10 11.88 0.48
C GLY A 40 0.38 12.16 0.24
N ASN A 41 1.16 11.12 -0.05
CA ASN A 41 2.60 11.26 -0.28
C ASN A 41 2.99 11.17 -1.75
N VAL A 42 2.03 10.91 -2.63
CA VAL A 42 2.30 10.93 -4.06
C VAL A 42 2.52 12.37 -4.48
N SER A 43 3.63 12.62 -5.14
CA SER A 43 3.97 13.93 -5.67
C SER A 43 4.25 13.78 -7.16
N VAL A 44 4.47 14.91 -7.83
CA VAL A 44 4.85 14.92 -9.23
C VAL A 44 6.19 14.23 -9.47
N ASP A 45 6.89 13.86 -8.41
CA ASP A 45 8.24 13.30 -8.48
C ASP A 45 8.28 11.81 -8.84
N TRP A 46 7.16 11.24 -9.25
CA TRP A 46 7.18 9.89 -9.83
C TRP A 46 8.09 9.81 -11.07
N ALA A 47 8.50 10.97 -11.61
CA ALA A 47 9.54 11.01 -12.64
C ALA A 47 10.87 10.44 -12.12
N HIS A 48 11.12 10.55 -10.81
CA HIS A 48 12.28 9.96 -10.13
C HIS A 48 11.83 8.69 -9.41
N ARG A 49 11.44 7.72 -10.20
CA ARG A 49 10.76 6.52 -9.75
C ARG A 49 11.50 5.78 -8.63
N ASP A 50 12.81 5.65 -8.74
CA ASP A 50 13.59 4.89 -7.77
C ASP A 50 13.54 5.52 -6.38
N SER A 51 13.68 6.83 -6.29
CA SER A 51 13.63 7.55 -5.02
C SER A 51 12.22 7.53 -4.42
N ALA A 52 11.21 7.76 -5.26
CA ALA A 52 9.82 7.71 -4.82
C ALA A 52 9.47 6.32 -4.31
N ARG A 53 9.89 5.30 -5.04
CA ARG A 53 9.62 3.91 -4.67
C ARG A 53 10.28 3.54 -3.34
N ALA A 54 11.51 4.01 -3.12
CA ALA A 54 12.23 3.76 -1.87
C ALA A 54 11.50 4.39 -0.68
N ARG A 55 11.03 5.62 -0.82
CA ARG A 55 10.27 6.31 0.23
C ARG A 55 8.96 5.59 0.53
N MET A 56 8.26 5.17 -0.52
CA MET A 56 7.00 4.46 -0.36
C MET A 56 7.19 3.12 0.32
N ARG A 57 8.30 2.43 -0.02
CA ARG A 57 8.64 1.15 0.62
C ARG A 57 8.77 1.31 2.13
N VAL A 58 9.49 2.34 2.57
CA VAL A 58 9.67 2.61 4.00
C VAL A 58 8.33 2.90 4.66
N LEU A 59 7.49 3.70 4.00
CA LEU A 59 6.18 4.05 4.51
C LEU A 59 5.29 2.82 4.66
N VAL A 60 5.20 2.00 3.62
CA VAL A 60 4.39 0.78 3.65
C VAL A 60 4.88 -0.16 4.75
N LYS A 61 6.18 -0.38 4.82
CA LYS A 61 6.75 -1.28 5.81
C LYS A 61 6.46 -0.79 7.23
N ARG A 62 6.52 0.52 7.46
CA ARG A 62 6.20 1.11 8.75
C ARG A 62 4.74 0.83 9.14
N ILE A 63 3.82 1.00 8.20
CA ILE A 63 2.40 0.76 8.45
C ILE A 63 2.14 -0.71 8.75
N LEU A 64 2.72 -1.62 7.96
CA LEU A 64 2.57 -3.05 8.21
C LEU A 64 3.08 -3.43 9.59
N ARG A 65 4.22 -2.88 9.97
CA ARG A 65 4.84 -3.13 11.27
C ARG A 65 3.98 -2.60 12.42
N LYS A 66 3.39 -1.43 12.22
CA LYS A 66 2.51 -0.79 13.21
C LYS A 66 1.34 -1.68 13.59
N TYR A 67 0.78 -2.38 12.62
CA TYR A 67 -0.38 -3.24 12.84
C TYR A 67 -0.02 -4.70 13.10
N GLY A 68 1.26 -5.02 13.14
CA GLY A 68 1.70 -6.38 13.44
C GLY A 68 1.55 -7.37 12.30
N TYR A 69 1.59 -6.89 11.07
CA TYR A 69 1.58 -7.77 9.90
C TYR A 69 2.75 -8.76 10.01
N PRO A 70 2.56 -10.06 9.68
CA PRO A 70 3.62 -11.06 9.88
C PRO A 70 4.95 -10.66 9.25
N PRO A 71 6.04 -10.63 10.03
CA PRO A 71 7.32 -10.14 9.52
C PRO A 71 7.87 -10.91 8.32
N ASP A 72 7.64 -12.20 8.29
CA ASP A 72 8.12 -13.05 7.19
C ASP A 72 7.35 -12.83 5.89
N LEU A 73 6.19 -12.19 5.96
CA LEU A 73 5.36 -11.90 4.80
C LEU A 73 5.43 -10.43 4.38
N GLN A 74 6.07 -9.59 5.17
CA GLN A 74 6.09 -8.15 4.91
C GLN A 74 6.72 -7.78 3.57
N ASP A 75 7.85 -8.38 3.23
CA ASP A 75 8.55 -8.02 2.00
C ASP A 75 7.71 -8.30 0.76
N ALA A 76 7.05 -9.46 0.73
CA ALA A 76 6.16 -9.80 -0.39
C ALA A 76 4.97 -8.83 -0.46
N ALA A 77 4.37 -8.52 0.68
CA ALA A 77 3.24 -7.60 0.73
C ALA A 77 3.65 -6.19 0.30
N VAL A 78 4.83 -5.73 0.71
CA VAL A 78 5.36 -4.42 0.30
C VAL A 78 5.49 -4.36 -1.22
N GLN A 79 6.03 -5.40 -1.84
CA GLN A 79 6.19 -5.45 -3.29
C GLN A 79 4.83 -5.31 -3.99
N THR A 80 3.85 -6.09 -3.56
CA THR A 80 2.53 -6.09 -4.19
C THR A 80 1.82 -4.75 -3.97
N VAL A 81 1.91 -4.20 -2.75
CA VAL A 81 1.32 -2.89 -2.45
C VAL A 81 1.94 -1.80 -3.32
N LEU A 82 3.27 -1.83 -3.49
CA LEU A 82 3.95 -0.83 -4.31
C LEU A 82 3.55 -0.93 -5.77
N GLN A 83 3.35 -2.14 -6.28
CA GLN A 83 2.86 -2.31 -7.64
C GLN A 83 1.48 -1.67 -7.83
N GLN A 84 0.59 -1.87 -6.86
CA GLN A 84 -0.74 -1.26 -6.91
C GLN A 84 -0.65 0.25 -6.79
N ALA A 85 0.17 0.76 -5.89
CA ALA A 85 0.36 2.20 -5.72
C ALA A 85 0.88 2.84 -7.01
N GLU A 86 1.82 2.19 -7.67
CA GLU A 86 2.37 2.70 -8.93
C GLU A 86 1.29 2.75 -10.01
N ALA A 87 0.47 1.70 -10.10
CA ALA A 87 -0.62 1.66 -11.07
C ALA A 87 -1.66 2.75 -10.82
N LEU A 88 -1.96 3.04 -9.54
CA LEU A 88 -2.96 4.04 -9.18
C LEU A 88 -2.41 5.46 -9.18
N SER A 89 -1.11 5.63 -9.06
CA SER A 89 -0.48 6.95 -8.91
C SER A 89 -0.74 7.88 -10.10
N ALA A 90 -0.88 7.32 -11.28
CA ALA A 90 -1.17 8.12 -12.47
C ALA A 90 -2.50 8.88 -12.31
N GLU A 91 -3.51 8.22 -11.77
CA GLU A 91 -4.81 8.85 -11.51
C GLU A 91 -4.70 9.91 -10.42
N TRP A 92 -3.94 9.61 -9.36
CA TRP A 92 -3.77 10.54 -8.24
C TRP A 92 -3.08 11.82 -8.68
N VAL A 93 -2.04 11.70 -9.49
CA VAL A 93 -1.30 12.86 -10.01
C VAL A 93 -2.17 13.67 -10.94
N GLN A 94 -2.90 13.02 -11.85
CA GLN A 94 -3.81 13.72 -12.76
C GLN A 94 -4.90 14.46 -12.01
N GLY A 95 -5.46 13.82 -11.00
CA GLY A 95 -6.47 14.46 -10.15
C GLY A 95 -5.93 15.67 -9.44
N GLY A 96 -4.66 15.62 -9.01
CA GLY A 96 -4.01 16.73 -8.32
C GLY A 96 -3.70 17.94 -9.21
N ASN A 97 -3.68 17.75 -10.51
CA ASN A 97 -3.33 18.78 -11.46
C ASN A 97 -4.52 19.63 -11.93
N ARG A 98 -5.64 19.46 -11.31
CA ARG A 98 -6.82 20.24 -11.67
C ARG A 98 -7.12 21.36 -10.68
#